data_cb1152acbf79088cd2f0698580b16714
#
_entry.id   cb1152acbf79088cd2f0698580b16714
#
_cell.length_a   1.000
_cell.length_b   1.000
_cell.length_c   1.000
_cell.angle_alpha   90.00
_cell.angle_beta   90.00
_cell.angle_gamma   90.00
#
_symmetry.space_group_name_H-M   'P 1'
#
loop_
_entity.id
_entity.type
_entity.pdbx_description
1 polymer ?
#
loop_
_entity_poly.entity_id
_entity_poly.type
_entity_poly.pdbx_seq_one_letter_code
_entity_poly.pdbx_strand_id
1 'polypeptide(L)'
;MTAPRLQHIQDHLVPRKCNSRAASMSLSPLTTHALNTAQGIPAARLPVSVHRLDNEEWKEMAEGVTNSDGRCPGLLTSQTFIPGIYKIKFATAKYWKSLEIASFYPYIEVVFNISDASQKYHIALLLNPFSYTTYRGS
;
A
#
# COMPACT_ATOMS: atom_id res chain seq x y z
N MET A 1 -16.42 -4.68 5.65
CA MET A 1 -15.77 -4.44 6.06
C MET A 1 -15.50 -4.05 6.57
N THR A 2 -15.31 -4.28 6.27
CA THR A 2 -14.65 -3.92 6.85
C THR A 2 -14.48 -3.62 7.50
N ALA A 3 -14.33 -3.85 7.44
CA ALA A 3 -13.75 -3.61 8.21
C ALA A 3 -13.94 -3.16 8.98
N PRO A 4 -14.14 -3.21 9.20
CA PRO A 4 -13.84 -2.67 10.00
C PRO A 4 -13.81 -2.57 10.86
N ARG A 5 -13.78 -2.97 11.15
CA ARG A 5 -13.27 -2.76 11.89
C ARG A 5 -12.68 -2.54 12.11
N LEU A 6 -12.55 -2.83 11.83
CA LEU A 6 -11.70 -2.47 12.02
C LEU A 6 -11.66 -1.39 11.96
N GLN A 7 -11.72 -0.91 11.85
CA GLN A 7 -11.29 0.06 11.94
C GLN A 7 -11.52 0.71 12.58
N HIS A 8 -11.39 0.47 13.06
CA HIS A 8 -11.18 1.11 13.73
C HIS A 8 -10.79 1.28 14.38
N ILE A 9 -10.27 0.90 14.47
CA ILE A 9 -9.59 1.19 14.92
C ILE A 9 -9.00 1.88 14.74
N GLN A 10 -8.64 2.09 14.45
CA GLN A 10 -7.95 2.73 14.37
C GLN A 10 -7.52 3.56 14.22
N ASP A 11 -7.15 3.69 14.01
CA ASP A 11 -6.40 4.45 13.92
C ASP A 11 -6.04 4.96 14.71
N HIS A 12 -5.74 4.62 15.31
CA HIS A 12 -5.20 5.02 15.95
C HIS A 12 -4.41 4.62 16.41
N LEU A 13 -3.82 3.93 16.29
CA LEU A 13 -2.98 3.50 16.59
C LEU A 13 -1.91 3.39 16.37
N VAL A 14 -1.36 3.24 16.27
CA VAL A 14 -0.35 3.13 15.85
C VAL A 14 0.74 3.57 16.30
N PRO A 15 1.65 3.18 16.30
CA PRO A 15 2.81 3.51 16.80
C PRO A 15 3.22 4.70 16.57
N ARG A 16 3.62 5.04 17.46
CA ARG A 16 3.72 5.84 17.41
C ARG A 16 4.64 6.80 16.99
N LYS A 17 5.84 6.53 16.81
CA LYS A 17 6.61 7.41 16.07
C LYS A 17 5.88 7.63 14.81
N CYS A 18 5.09 6.69 14.53
CA CYS A 18 4.23 6.86 13.42
C CYS A 18 3.15 7.83 13.70
N ASN A 19 2.82 8.09 14.96
CA ASN A 19 1.66 8.91 15.20
C ASN A 19 1.82 10.35 14.79
N SER A 20 2.90 10.99 15.14
CA SER A 20 3.07 12.37 14.69
C SER A 20 3.18 12.39 13.18
N ARG A 21 3.81 11.37 12.63
CA ARG A 21 3.89 11.30 11.17
C ARG A 21 2.57 10.85 10.58
N ALA A 22 1.83 10.03 11.32
CA ALA A 22 0.53 9.58 10.83
C ALA A 22 -0.43 10.74 10.67
N ALA A 23 -0.37 11.74 11.54
CA ALA A 23 -1.22 12.90 11.37
C ALA A 23 -0.93 13.60 10.05
N SER A 24 0.36 13.70 9.69
CA SER A 24 0.74 14.25 8.40
C SER A 24 0.41 13.27 7.29
N MET A 25 0.61 12.00 7.56
CA MET A 25 0.42 10.96 6.55
C MET A 25 -1.03 10.69 6.24
N SER A 26 -1.94 10.98 7.19
CA SER A 26 -3.36 10.80 6.91
C SER A 26 -3.83 11.74 5.82
N LEU A 27 -3.03 12.75 5.51
CA LEU A 27 -3.32 13.67 4.43
C LEU A 27 -2.62 13.26 3.14
N SER A 28 -1.91 12.15 3.16
CA SER A 28 -1.23 11.66 1.96
C SER A 28 -2.24 11.41 0.85
N PRO A 29 -1.94 11.86 -0.37
CA PRO A 29 -2.86 11.64 -1.48
C PRO A 29 -2.91 10.18 -1.93
N LEU A 30 -1.92 9.39 -1.56
CA LEU A 30 -1.88 7.98 -1.98
C LEU A 30 -1.62 7.11 -0.76
N THR A 31 -2.52 6.15 -0.55
CA THR A 31 -2.38 5.18 0.55
C THR A 31 -2.65 3.79 0.01
N THR A 32 -2.21 2.79 0.75
CA THR A 32 -2.46 1.41 0.38
C THR A 32 -2.80 0.58 1.62
N HIS A 33 -3.50 -0.52 1.39
CA HIS A 33 -3.90 -1.42 2.46
C HIS A 33 -3.84 -2.84 1.90
N ALA A 34 -3.05 -3.69 2.54
CA ALA A 34 -2.85 -5.06 2.07
C ALA A 34 -3.38 -6.04 3.10
N LEU A 35 -4.13 -7.02 2.62
CA LEU A 35 -4.74 -8.04 3.47
C LEU A 35 -4.28 -9.42 3.01
N ASN A 36 -3.85 -10.23 3.98
CA ASN A 36 -3.47 -11.62 3.75
C ASN A 36 -4.74 -12.46 3.86
N THR A 37 -5.31 -12.83 2.71
CA THR A 37 -6.58 -13.54 2.70
C THR A 37 -6.44 -15.02 3.03
N ALA A 38 -5.22 -15.58 2.96
CA ALA A 38 -5.00 -16.95 3.33
C ALA A 38 -5.14 -17.17 4.84
N GLN A 39 -4.76 -16.16 5.62
CA GLN A 39 -4.79 -16.22 7.07
C GLN A 39 -5.83 -15.31 7.69
N GLY A 40 -6.46 -14.45 6.88
CA GLY A 40 -7.47 -13.54 7.38
C GLY A 40 -6.93 -12.43 8.27
N ILE A 41 -5.71 -11.97 7.99
CA ILE A 41 -5.04 -10.93 8.80
C ILE A 41 -4.48 -9.85 7.89
N PRO A 42 -4.18 -8.67 8.44
CA PRO A 42 -3.47 -7.66 7.66
C PRO A 42 -2.09 -8.16 7.26
N ALA A 43 -1.63 -7.76 6.08
CA ALA A 43 -0.29 -8.13 5.62
C ALA A 43 0.71 -7.11 6.17
N ALA A 44 1.25 -7.43 7.33
CA ALA A 44 2.22 -6.56 8.01
C ALA A 44 3.63 -6.82 7.51
N ARG A 45 4.44 -5.78 7.54
CA ARG A 45 5.85 -5.85 7.14
C ARG A 45 6.03 -6.27 5.68
N LEU A 46 5.11 -5.87 4.84
CA LEU A 46 5.18 -6.08 3.40
C LEU A 46 5.88 -4.88 2.78
N PRO A 47 7.04 -5.07 2.13
CA PRO A 47 7.71 -3.92 1.51
C PRO A 47 6.94 -3.41 0.30
N VAL A 48 6.87 -2.10 0.19
CA VAL A 48 6.06 -1.41 -0.82
C VAL A 48 6.91 -0.31 -1.42
N SER A 49 6.82 -0.11 -2.73
CA SER A 49 7.46 1.03 -3.37
C SER A 49 6.50 1.62 -4.38
N VAL A 50 6.65 2.94 -4.61
CA VAL A 50 5.81 3.68 -5.54
C VAL A 50 6.70 4.25 -6.62
N HIS A 51 6.27 4.10 -7.87
CA HIS A 51 7.01 4.57 -9.02
C HIS A 51 6.09 5.38 -9.90
N ARG A 52 6.64 6.37 -10.61
CA ARG A 52 5.91 7.15 -11.58
C ARG A 52 6.60 7.00 -12.93
N LEU A 53 5.81 6.88 -13.98
CA LEU A 53 6.33 6.78 -15.33
C LEU A 53 6.68 8.18 -15.83
N ASP A 54 7.93 8.37 -16.23
CA ASP A 54 8.43 9.65 -16.68
C ASP A 54 9.34 9.41 -17.88
N ASN A 55 8.92 9.90 -19.06
CA ASN A 55 9.68 9.72 -20.29
C ASN A 55 9.97 8.24 -20.56
N GLU A 56 8.94 7.42 -20.40
CA GLU A 56 9.02 5.98 -20.65
C GLU A 56 9.94 5.23 -19.68
N GLU A 57 10.26 5.86 -18.56
CA GLU A 57 11.06 5.22 -17.52
C GLU A 57 10.33 5.32 -16.19
N TRP A 58 10.39 4.24 -15.41
CA TRP A 58 9.82 4.23 -14.08
C TRP A 58 10.82 4.83 -13.11
N LYS A 59 10.38 5.84 -12.37
CA LYS A 59 11.21 6.48 -11.36
C LYS A 59 10.63 6.17 -9.99
N GLU A 60 11.49 5.69 -9.10
CA GLU A 60 11.02 5.40 -7.74
C GLU A 60 10.77 6.70 -7.02
N MET A 61 9.57 6.84 -6.49
CA MET A 61 9.15 8.05 -5.79
C MET A 61 9.23 7.89 -4.28
N ALA A 62 8.98 6.67 -3.79
CA ALA A 62 8.95 6.43 -2.36
C ALA A 62 8.98 4.92 -2.10
N GLU A 63 9.37 4.56 -0.88
CA GLU A 63 9.30 3.17 -0.45
C GLU A 63 8.94 3.14 1.02
N GLY A 64 8.42 2.02 1.44
CA GLY A 64 8.04 1.84 2.82
C GLY A 64 7.71 0.39 3.10
N VAL A 65 7.17 0.15 4.27
CA VAL A 65 6.80 -1.20 4.71
C VAL A 65 5.46 -1.06 5.41
N THR A 66 4.54 -1.99 5.15
CA THR A 66 3.24 -1.92 5.79
C THR A 66 3.37 -2.10 7.30
N ASN A 67 2.49 -1.44 8.03
CA ASN A 67 2.47 -1.53 9.49
C ASN A 67 1.62 -2.72 9.93
N SER A 68 1.34 -2.81 11.22
CA SER A 68 0.60 -3.94 11.78
C SER A 68 -0.82 -4.02 11.26
N ASP A 69 -1.35 -2.93 10.72
CA ASP A 69 -2.68 -2.91 10.13
C ASP A 69 -2.64 -3.20 8.64
N GLY A 70 -1.47 -3.49 8.07
CA GLY A 70 -1.33 -3.73 6.65
C GLY A 70 -1.38 -2.46 5.82
N ARG A 71 -1.17 -1.31 6.42
CA ARG A 71 -1.24 -0.03 5.74
C ARG A 71 0.14 0.58 5.64
N CYS A 72 0.34 1.35 4.59
CA CYS A 72 1.57 2.11 4.41
C CYS A 72 1.15 3.55 4.15
N PRO A 73 0.87 4.32 5.21
CA PRO A 73 0.43 5.70 5.04
C PRO A 73 1.60 6.58 4.67
N GLY A 74 1.30 7.66 3.98
CA GLY A 74 2.31 8.68 3.74
C GLY A 74 3.34 8.34 2.70
N LEU A 75 2.99 7.48 1.74
CA LEU A 75 3.93 7.13 0.68
C LEU A 75 4.35 8.35 -0.14
N LEU A 76 3.43 9.28 -0.36
CA LEU A 76 3.74 10.49 -1.12
C LEU A 76 3.13 11.69 -0.42
N THR A 77 3.75 12.86 -0.64
CA THR A 77 3.20 14.11 -0.15
C THR A 77 2.44 14.78 -1.29
N SER A 78 1.57 15.73 -0.94
CA SER A 78 0.83 16.44 -1.96
C SER A 78 1.75 17.26 -2.87
N GLN A 79 2.95 17.60 -2.39
CA GLN A 79 3.88 18.38 -3.20
C GLN A 79 4.49 17.57 -4.32
N THR A 80 4.61 16.26 -4.13
CA THR A 80 5.22 15.39 -5.14
C THR A 80 4.18 14.63 -5.95
N PHE A 81 2.90 14.81 -5.64
CA PHE A 81 1.82 14.06 -6.29
C PHE A 81 1.29 14.86 -7.46
N ILE A 82 1.63 14.45 -8.66
CA ILE A 82 1.21 15.12 -9.89
C ILE A 82 0.51 14.08 -10.78
N PRO A 83 -0.31 14.53 -11.74
CA PRO A 83 -0.96 13.58 -12.64
C PRO A 83 0.05 12.76 -13.41
N GLY A 84 -0.33 11.54 -13.75
CA GLY A 84 0.53 10.65 -14.51
C GLY A 84 0.18 9.20 -14.24
N ILE A 85 1.04 8.32 -14.73
CA ILE A 85 0.88 6.89 -14.55
C ILE A 85 1.80 6.46 -13.42
N TYR A 86 1.23 5.77 -12.47
CA TYR A 86 1.95 5.32 -11.26
C TYR A 86 1.88 3.81 -11.15
N LYS A 87 2.77 3.28 -10.37
CA LYS A 87 2.80 1.85 -10.09
C LYS A 87 3.19 1.67 -8.62
N ILE A 88 2.47 0.80 -7.93
CA ILE A 88 2.86 0.36 -6.59
C ILE A 88 3.35 -1.07 -6.73
N LYS A 89 4.56 -1.32 -6.23
CA LYS A 89 5.13 -2.66 -6.24
C LYS A 89 5.13 -3.19 -4.82
N PHE A 90 4.63 -4.42 -4.66
CA PHE A 90 4.58 -5.12 -3.38
C PHE A 90 5.52 -6.32 -3.45
N ALA A 91 6.47 -6.41 -2.52
CA ALA A 91 7.44 -7.51 -2.50
C ALA A 91 6.81 -8.73 -1.85
N THR A 92 5.86 -9.34 -2.54
CA THR A 92 5.03 -10.39 -1.94
C THR A 92 5.76 -11.69 -1.73
N ALA A 93 6.72 -12.06 -2.60
CA ALA A 93 7.48 -13.29 -2.37
C ALA A 93 8.27 -13.21 -1.08
N LYS A 94 8.84 -12.04 -0.81
CA LYS A 94 9.57 -11.83 0.43
C LYS A 94 8.65 -11.94 1.64
N TYR A 95 7.43 -11.41 1.51
CA TYR A 95 6.45 -11.50 2.57
C TYR A 95 6.07 -12.95 2.87
N TRP A 96 5.71 -13.71 1.82
CA TRP A 96 5.30 -15.10 2.02
C TRP A 96 6.46 -15.95 2.53
N LYS A 97 7.68 -15.67 2.05
CA LYS A 97 8.84 -16.41 2.50
C LYS A 97 9.09 -16.19 4.00
N SER A 98 8.85 -14.98 4.48
CA SER A 98 9.02 -14.71 5.91
C SER A 98 8.02 -15.49 6.76
N LEU A 99 6.91 -15.92 6.17
CA LEU A 99 5.91 -16.76 6.84
C LEU A 99 6.12 -18.23 6.51
N GLU A 100 7.15 -18.58 5.75
CA GLU A 100 7.45 -19.94 5.34
C GLU A 100 6.32 -20.54 4.53
N ILE A 101 5.71 -19.73 3.67
CA ILE A 101 4.62 -20.14 2.80
C ILE A 101 5.08 -20.00 1.35
N ALA A 102 4.93 -21.09 0.58
CA ALA A 102 5.25 -21.07 -0.84
C ALA A 102 4.28 -20.15 -1.57
N SER A 103 4.79 -19.42 -2.55
CA SER A 103 3.94 -18.52 -3.32
C SER A 103 4.32 -18.59 -4.79
N PHE A 104 3.42 -18.09 -5.64
CA PHE A 104 3.59 -18.18 -7.08
C PHE A 104 4.16 -16.90 -7.68
N TYR A 105 3.74 -15.75 -7.17
CA TYR A 105 4.13 -14.47 -7.75
C TYR A 105 5.37 -13.92 -7.06
N PRO A 106 6.42 -13.57 -7.82
CA PRO A 106 7.64 -13.02 -7.19
C PRO A 106 7.39 -11.65 -6.58
N TYR A 107 6.47 -10.90 -7.15
CA TYR A 107 6.03 -9.60 -6.63
C TYR A 107 4.72 -9.27 -7.33
N ILE A 108 4.07 -8.22 -6.85
CA ILE A 108 2.83 -7.74 -7.47
C ILE A 108 3.03 -6.27 -7.79
N GLU A 109 2.67 -5.89 -9.01
CA GLU A 109 2.70 -4.49 -9.43
C GLU A 109 1.29 -4.07 -9.83
N VAL A 110 0.85 -2.94 -9.30
CA VAL A 110 -0.46 -2.38 -9.63
C VAL A 110 -0.21 -1.04 -10.32
N VAL A 111 -0.61 -0.95 -11.58
CA VAL A 111 -0.41 0.24 -12.40
C VAL A 111 -1.73 0.97 -12.51
N PHE A 112 -1.69 2.29 -12.31
CA PHE A 112 -2.93 3.07 -12.33
C PHE A 112 -2.66 4.49 -12.77
N ASN A 113 -3.74 5.16 -13.20
CA ASN A 113 -3.69 6.54 -13.67
C ASN A 113 -4.12 7.50 -12.57
N ILE A 114 -3.36 8.57 -12.43
CA ILE A 114 -3.78 9.69 -11.61
C ILE A 114 -4.10 10.82 -12.59
N SER A 115 -5.38 11.11 -12.76
CA SER A 115 -5.79 12.18 -13.65
C SER A 115 -6.03 13.48 -12.91
N ASP A 116 -6.37 13.40 -11.63
CA ASP A 116 -6.68 14.56 -10.81
C ASP A 116 -5.93 14.44 -9.51
N ALA A 117 -4.80 15.15 -9.40
CA ALA A 117 -3.95 15.04 -8.23
C ALA A 117 -4.54 15.71 -6.99
N SER A 118 -5.69 16.39 -7.13
CA SER A 118 -6.35 16.97 -5.96
C SER A 118 -7.19 15.94 -5.22
N GLN A 119 -7.46 14.78 -5.83
CA GLN A 119 -8.20 13.72 -5.18
C GLN A 119 -7.26 12.82 -4.39
N LYS A 120 -7.84 12.07 -3.49
CA LYS A 120 -7.10 11.04 -2.75
C LYS A 120 -7.34 9.70 -3.39
N TYR A 121 -6.29 8.88 -3.40
CA TYR A 121 -6.34 7.57 -4.02
C TYR A 121 -5.92 6.53 -3.00
N HIS A 122 -6.68 5.45 -2.94
CA HIS A 122 -6.42 4.36 -2.02
C HIS A 122 -6.40 3.06 -2.82
N ILE A 123 -5.27 2.36 -2.79
CA ILE A 123 -5.11 1.12 -3.53
C ILE A 123 -5.15 -0.02 -2.53
N ALA A 124 -6.15 -0.88 -2.66
CA ALA A 124 -6.30 -2.03 -1.80
C ALA A 124 -5.73 -3.26 -2.49
N LEU A 125 -5.09 -4.12 -1.72
CA LEU A 125 -4.51 -5.37 -2.23
C LEU A 125 -4.96 -6.51 -1.34
N LEU A 126 -5.64 -7.49 -1.93
CA LEU A 126 -5.99 -8.73 -1.25
C LEU A 126 -5.04 -9.79 -1.78
N LEU A 127 -4.17 -10.31 -0.93
CA LEU A 127 -3.16 -11.24 -1.41
C LEU A 127 -3.31 -12.62 -0.81
N ASN A 128 -3.08 -13.60 -1.66
CA ASN A 128 -3.08 -15.01 -1.37
C ASN A 128 -1.80 -15.55 -2.01
N PRO A 129 -1.23 -16.66 -1.54
CA PRO A 129 0.03 -17.15 -2.15
C PRO A 129 -0.05 -17.41 -3.64
N PHE A 130 -1.22 -17.71 -4.19
CA PHE A 130 -1.36 -18.07 -5.60
C PHE A 130 -2.33 -17.16 -6.37
N SER A 131 -2.79 -16.07 -5.77
CA SER A 131 -3.71 -15.16 -6.45
C SER A 131 -3.68 -13.80 -5.74
N TYR A 132 -4.23 -12.79 -6.40
CA TYR A 132 -4.41 -11.51 -5.75
C TYR A 132 -5.51 -10.73 -6.44
N THR A 133 -6.06 -9.80 -5.71
CA THR A 133 -7.08 -8.89 -6.21
C THR A 133 -6.71 -7.48 -5.77
N THR A 134 -6.90 -6.53 -6.65
CA THR A 134 -6.68 -5.13 -6.31
C THR A 134 -7.85 -4.31 -6.79
N TYR A 135 -8.10 -3.19 -6.08
CA TYR A 135 -9.15 -2.29 -6.48
C TYR A 135 -8.87 -0.91 -5.90
N ARG A 136 -9.51 0.09 -6.48
CA ARG A 136 -9.43 1.44 -5.95
C ARG A 136 -10.42 1.54 -4.81
N GLY A 137 -9.90 1.77 -3.61
CA GLY A 137 -10.74 1.97 -2.45
C GLY A 137 -11.29 3.38 -2.41
N SER A 138 -12.27 3.57 -1.58
CA SER A 138 -12.87 4.89 -1.44
C SER A 138 -12.36 5.63 -0.21
#